data_fc8fd39ff48ba1ef05e011401579db23
#
_entry.id   fc8fd39ff48ba1ef05e011401579db23
#
_cell.length_a   1.000
_cell.length_b   1.000
_cell.length_c   1.000
_cell.angle_alpha   90.00
_cell.angle_beta   90.00
_cell.angle_gamma   90.00
#
_symmetry.space_group_name_H-M   'P 1'
#
loop_
_entity.id
_entity.type
_entity.pdbx_description
1 polymer ?
#
loop_
_entity_poly.entity_id
_entity_poly.type
_entity_poly.pdbx_seq_one_letter_code
_entity_poly.pdbx_strand_id
1 'polypeptide(L)'
;LAPMTFNTGIGMKYELAKTLTKVRHRNIKLNVNVAPFSYNYMYSSQKGIDMDLKRHGFKEKDNAAELPDDVNKYRNSQSQIGSKIEANMTFNINRNVSWTSRFYYFTDYHRITGELENTFNLQISRFFSTRINLHLRYDDGVAKNEDFDSYLQINELLSFGFNYKW
;
A
#
# COMPACT_ATOMS: atom_id res chain seq x y z
N LEU A 1 17.56 -3.57 14.61
CA LEU A 1 17.38 -3.44 13.14
C LEU A 1 15.89 -3.38 12.85
N ALA A 2 15.49 -2.47 11.96
CA ALA A 2 14.14 -2.40 11.43
C ALA A 2 13.71 -3.78 10.86
N PRO A 3 12.42 -4.13 10.85
CA PRO A 3 11.98 -5.37 10.27
C PRO A 3 12.44 -5.47 8.81
N MET A 4 13.01 -6.61 8.45
CA MET A 4 13.41 -6.93 7.09
C MET A 4 12.29 -7.71 6.42
N THR A 5 11.91 -7.30 5.23
CA THR A 5 10.88 -7.99 4.43
C THR A 5 11.50 -8.47 3.13
N PHE A 6 11.31 -9.73 2.82
CA PHE A 6 11.70 -10.34 1.56
C PHE A 6 10.45 -10.85 0.84
N ASN A 7 10.21 -10.34 -0.35
CA ASN A 7 9.08 -10.72 -1.20
C ASN A 7 9.58 -11.33 -2.50
N THR A 8 9.07 -12.50 -2.86
CA THR A 8 9.28 -13.11 -4.15
C THR A 8 7.98 -13.69 -4.67
N GLY A 9 7.85 -13.84 -5.97
CA GLY A 9 6.63 -14.39 -6.56
C GLY A 9 6.82 -14.75 -8.02
N ILE A 10 5.95 -15.63 -8.50
CA ILE A 10 5.84 -16.01 -9.91
C ILE A 10 4.51 -15.50 -10.41
N GLY A 11 4.53 -14.72 -11.48
CA GLY A 11 3.32 -14.08 -11.97
C GLY A 11 3.45 -13.56 -13.39
N MET A 12 2.37 -12.91 -13.84
CA MET A 12 2.27 -12.30 -15.14
C MET A 12 2.15 -10.78 -15.00
N LYS A 13 2.77 -10.07 -15.93
CA LYS A 13 2.69 -8.62 -16.04
C LYS A 13 1.98 -8.24 -17.32
N TYR A 14 1.01 -7.34 -17.21
CA TYR A 14 0.35 -6.71 -18.34
C TYR A 14 0.65 -5.20 -18.32
N GLU A 15 1.10 -4.68 -19.45
CA GLU A 15 1.38 -3.27 -19.62
C GLU A 15 0.57 -2.70 -20.79
N LEU A 16 -0.15 -1.62 -20.51
CA LEU A 16 -0.87 -0.84 -21.50
C LEU A 16 -0.39 0.60 -21.47
N ALA A 17 0.08 1.11 -22.59
CA ALA A 17 0.38 2.53 -22.77
C ALA A 17 -0.34 3.02 -24.02
N LYS A 18 -1.31 3.92 -23.87
CA LYS A 18 -2.10 4.45 -24.98
C LYS A 18 -2.21 5.96 -24.90
N THR A 19 -1.90 6.61 -26.01
CA THR A 19 -2.18 8.03 -26.20
C THR A 19 -3.53 8.17 -26.91
N LEU A 20 -4.45 8.95 -26.33
CA LEU A 20 -5.75 9.17 -26.92
C LEU A 20 -5.61 10.18 -28.07
N THR A 21 -5.79 9.71 -29.27
CA THR A 21 -5.38 10.33 -30.55
C THR A 21 -5.99 11.72 -30.83
N LYS A 22 -7.12 12.04 -30.23
CA LYS A 22 -7.80 13.34 -30.44
C LYS A 22 -7.29 14.49 -29.59
N VAL A 23 -6.52 14.19 -28.50
CA VAL A 23 -6.00 15.21 -27.57
C VAL A 23 -4.56 14.86 -27.21
N ARG A 24 -3.62 15.58 -27.76
CA ARG A 24 -2.17 15.35 -27.72
C ARG A 24 -1.55 15.13 -26.32
N HIS A 25 -2.24 15.55 -25.27
CA HIS A 25 -1.76 15.44 -23.88
C HIS A 25 -2.52 14.44 -23.04
N ARG A 26 -3.49 13.74 -23.63
CA ARG A 26 -4.27 12.73 -22.93
C ARG A 26 -3.64 11.35 -23.18
N ASN A 27 -3.03 10.82 -22.15
CA ASN A 27 -2.46 9.47 -22.21
C ASN A 27 -2.81 8.66 -20.96
N ILE A 28 -2.92 7.38 -21.12
CA ILE A 28 -3.11 6.41 -20.06
C ILE A 28 -1.99 5.38 -20.09
N LYS A 29 -1.43 5.12 -18.91
CA LYS A 29 -0.50 4.02 -18.67
C LYS A 29 -1.08 3.15 -17.58
N LEU A 30 -1.18 1.86 -17.83
CA LEU A 30 -1.67 0.87 -16.90
C LEU A 30 -0.68 -0.29 -16.84
N ASN A 31 -0.24 -0.63 -15.64
CA ASN A 31 0.59 -1.79 -15.36
C ASN A 31 -0.16 -2.67 -14.36
N VAL A 32 -0.41 -3.91 -14.70
CA VAL A 32 -1.04 -4.89 -13.82
C VAL A 32 -0.11 -6.07 -13.65
N ASN A 33 0.22 -6.40 -12.43
CA ASN A 33 1.00 -7.57 -12.05
C ASN A 33 0.09 -8.51 -11.26
N VAL A 34 -0.01 -9.74 -11.69
CA VAL A 34 -0.75 -10.79 -10.99
C VAL A 34 0.22 -11.92 -10.67
N ALA A 35 0.46 -12.15 -9.39
CA ALA A 35 1.31 -13.24 -8.90
C ALA A 35 0.45 -14.23 -8.11
N PRO A 36 -0.06 -15.30 -8.75
CA PRO A 36 -0.85 -16.33 -8.08
C PRO A 36 -0.05 -17.06 -7.00
N PHE A 37 1.27 -17.12 -7.14
CA PHE A 37 2.18 -17.66 -6.14
C PHE A 37 3.16 -16.60 -5.68
N SER A 38 2.96 -16.12 -4.46
CA SER A 38 3.78 -15.12 -3.81
C SER A 38 4.23 -15.63 -2.46
N TYR A 39 5.51 -15.46 -2.15
CA TYR A 39 6.11 -15.77 -0.87
C TYR A 39 6.61 -14.47 -0.22
N ASN A 40 6.15 -14.22 0.98
CA ASN A 40 6.55 -13.09 1.80
C ASN A 40 7.21 -13.62 3.08
N TYR A 41 8.43 -13.20 3.33
CA TYR A 41 9.16 -13.47 4.55
C TYR A 41 9.47 -12.18 5.28
N MET A 42 9.06 -12.10 6.54
CA MET A 42 9.36 -10.98 7.42
C MET A 42 10.20 -11.45 8.59
N TYR A 43 11.22 -10.67 8.91
CA TYR A 43 12.11 -10.93 10.04
C TYR A 43 12.42 -9.65 10.81
N SER A 44 12.39 -9.73 12.14
CA SER A 44 12.81 -8.65 13.02
C SER A 44 13.74 -9.17 14.11
N SER A 45 14.88 -8.51 14.28
CA SER A 45 15.82 -8.82 15.37
C SER A 45 15.57 -8.01 16.64
N GLN A 46 14.48 -7.24 16.71
CA GLN A 46 14.13 -6.46 17.89
C GLN A 46 13.78 -7.36 19.07
N LYS A 47 14.45 -7.12 20.19
CA LYS A 47 14.23 -7.79 21.48
C LYS A 47 13.37 -6.96 22.44
N GLY A 48 12.80 -5.85 21.99
CA GLY A 48 12.04 -4.90 22.81
C GLY A 48 10.52 -5.10 22.69
N ILE A 49 9.82 -4.35 23.52
CA ILE A 49 8.38 -4.41 23.76
C ILE A 49 7.56 -4.30 22.48
N ASP A 50 6.62 -5.12 22.35
CA ASP A 50 5.55 -5.55 21.45
C ASP A 50 4.93 -4.56 20.43
N MET A 51 4.95 -3.27 20.65
CA MET A 51 4.15 -2.34 19.86
C MET A 51 4.56 -2.24 18.39
N ASP A 52 5.85 -2.34 18.09
CA ASP A 52 6.34 -2.18 16.71
C ASP A 52 6.10 -3.44 15.88
N LEU A 53 6.21 -4.63 16.48
CA LEU A 53 5.98 -5.89 15.77
C LEU A 53 4.51 -6.07 15.40
N LYS A 54 3.58 -5.68 16.28
CA LYS A 54 2.15 -5.64 16.01
C LYS A 54 1.82 -4.73 14.82
N ARG A 55 2.38 -3.51 14.80
CA ARG A 55 2.18 -2.54 13.71
C ARG A 55 2.69 -3.04 12.37
N HIS A 56 3.73 -3.88 12.38
CA HIS A 56 4.28 -4.50 11.17
C HIS A 56 3.58 -5.81 10.79
N GLY A 57 2.52 -6.22 11.49
CA GLY A 57 1.70 -7.36 11.14
C GLY A 57 2.30 -8.73 11.52
N PHE A 58 3.24 -8.76 12.47
CA PHE A 58 3.74 -10.03 13.01
C PHE A 58 2.66 -10.73 13.84
N LYS A 59 2.53 -12.04 13.66
CA LYS A 59 1.59 -12.87 14.42
C LYS A 59 2.07 -13.07 15.85
N GLU A 60 1.14 -13.16 16.77
CA GLU A 60 1.42 -13.57 18.15
C GLU A 60 1.96 -15.00 18.20
N LYS A 61 2.76 -15.28 19.20
CA LYS A 61 3.21 -16.64 19.52
C LYS A 61 2.03 -17.46 20.04
N ASP A 62 2.03 -18.76 19.79
CA ASP A 62 0.95 -19.64 20.20
C ASP A 62 0.77 -19.69 21.74
N ASN A 63 1.82 -19.37 22.50
CA ASN A 63 1.81 -19.26 23.96
C ASN A 63 1.83 -17.81 24.48
N ALA A 64 1.42 -16.85 23.67
CA ALA A 64 1.48 -15.43 24.03
C ALA A 64 0.68 -15.07 25.30
N ALA A 65 -0.45 -15.77 25.55
CA ALA A 65 -1.28 -15.58 26.73
C ALA A 65 -0.61 -16.06 28.06
N GLU A 66 0.37 -16.94 27.96
CA GLU A 66 1.08 -17.51 29.13
C GLU A 66 2.38 -16.73 29.43
N LEU A 67 2.78 -15.82 28.54
CA LEU A 67 4.02 -15.06 28.69
C LEU A 67 3.80 -13.82 29.57
N PRO A 68 4.78 -13.47 30.43
CA PRO A 68 4.77 -12.22 31.19
C PRO A 68 4.73 -11.00 30.27
N ASP A 69 4.23 -9.87 30.79
CA ASP A 69 4.05 -8.64 30.02
C ASP A 69 5.36 -7.93 29.62
N ASP A 70 6.47 -8.33 30.22
CA ASP A 70 7.82 -7.82 29.91
C ASP A 70 8.52 -8.61 28.79
N VAL A 71 7.89 -9.66 28.26
CA VAL A 71 8.45 -10.53 27.22
C VAL A 71 7.73 -10.29 25.89
N ASN A 72 8.49 -10.25 24.79
CA ASN A 72 7.95 -10.14 23.44
C ASN A 72 6.98 -11.30 23.12
N LYS A 73 5.70 -10.96 22.98
CA LYS A 73 4.59 -11.88 22.66
C LYS A 73 4.47 -12.20 21.17
N TYR A 74 5.17 -11.48 20.30
CA TYR A 74 5.10 -11.65 18.85
C TYR A 74 6.24 -12.51 18.30
N ARG A 75 6.01 -13.14 17.16
CA ARG A 75 7.03 -13.92 16.45
C ARG A 75 8.06 -12.96 15.83
N ASN A 76 9.32 -13.33 15.89
CA ASN A 76 10.41 -12.55 15.28
C ASN A 76 10.59 -12.85 13.78
N SER A 77 9.99 -13.94 13.31
CA SER A 77 9.99 -14.33 11.90
C SER A 77 8.63 -14.84 11.48
N GLN A 78 8.23 -14.52 10.28
CA GLN A 78 6.95 -14.95 9.70
C GLN A 78 7.10 -15.20 8.21
N SER A 79 6.60 -16.36 7.78
CA SER A 79 6.50 -16.73 6.37
C SER A 79 5.03 -16.75 5.97
N GLN A 80 4.73 -16.21 4.81
CA GLN A 80 3.39 -16.19 4.23
C GLN A 80 3.48 -16.61 2.77
N ILE A 81 2.66 -17.58 2.37
CA ILE A 81 2.46 -17.95 0.97
C ILE A 81 1.07 -17.46 0.59
N GLY A 82 0.95 -16.84 -0.56
CA GLY A 82 -0.32 -16.26 -0.96
C GLY A 82 -0.36 -15.86 -2.42
N SER A 83 -1.37 -15.08 -2.76
CA SER A 83 -1.54 -14.47 -4.07
C SER A 83 -1.48 -12.96 -3.96
N LYS A 84 -0.87 -12.32 -4.97
CA LYS A 84 -0.69 -10.87 -5.01
C LYS A 84 -1.17 -10.29 -6.34
N ILE A 85 -1.86 -9.15 -6.26
CA ILE A 85 -2.23 -8.34 -7.41
C ILE A 85 -1.76 -6.92 -7.16
N GLU A 86 -1.06 -6.34 -8.11
CA GLU A 86 -0.68 -4.93 -8.11
C GLU A 86 -1.12 -4.29 -9.41
N ALA A 87 -1.81 -3.16 -9.34
CA ALA A 87 -2.16 -2.38 -10.50
C ALA A 87 -1.75 -0.92 -10.29
N ASN A 88 -1.03 -0.36 -11.25
CA ASN A 88 -0.64 1.04 -11.25
C ASN A 88 -1.16 1.69 -12.51
N MET A 89 -1.95 2.75 -12.35
CA MET A 89 -2.50 3.53 -13.43
C MET A 89 -2.03 4.97 -13.33
N THR A 90 -1.61 5.52 -14.45
CA THR A 90 -1.37 6.96 -14.59
C THR A 90 -2.21 7.45 -15.77
N PHE A 91 -3.11 8.37 -15.51
CA PHE A 91 -3.95 8.99 -16.51
C PHE A 91 -3.71 10.50 -16.53
N ASN A 92 -3.05 10.99 -17.56
CA ASN A 92 -2.93 12.42 -17.84
C ASN A 92 -4.18 12.86 -18.61
N ILE A 93 -5.07 13.56 -17.92
CA ILE A 93 -6.35 14.04 -18.46
C ILE A 93 -6.09 15.21 -19.41
N ASN A 94 -5.20 16.11 -18.98
CA ASN A 94 -4.71 17.23 -19.79
C ASN A 94 -3.32 17.67 -19.27
N ARG A 95 -2.80 18.82 -19.73
CA ARG A 95 -1.50 19.36 -19.29
C ARG A 95 -1.43 19.68 -17.80
N ASN A 96 -2.57 19.99 -17.21
CA ASN A 96 -2.66 20.55 -15.86
C ASN A 96 -3.25 19.55 -14.86
N VAL A 97 -3.82 18.44 -15.33
CA VAL A 97 -4.52 17.46 -14.48
C VAL A 97 -4.00 16.08 -14.78
N SER A 98 -3.49 15.43 -13.76
CA SER A 98 -3.13 14.01 -13.80
C SER A 98 -3.72 13.25 -12.62
N TRP A 99 -4.12 12.04 -12.89
CA TRP A 99 -4.61 11.10 -11.90
C TRP A 99 -3.72 9.86 -11.91
N THR A 100 -3.20 9.52 -10.74
CA THR A 100 -2.44 8.30 -10.52
C THR A 100 -3.22 7.44 -9.52
N SER A 101 -3.42 6.17 -9.85
CA SER A 101 -4.06 5.20 -8.96
C SER A 101 -3.14 4.01 -8.80
N ARG A 102 -2.95 3.59 -7.57
CA ARG A 102 -2.22 2.38 -7.20
C ARG A 102 -3.15 1.49 -6.41
N PHE A 103 -3.29 0.27 -6.87
CA PHE A 103 -4.03 -0.79 -6.20
C PHE A 103 -3.08 -1.91 -5.83
N TYR A 104 -3.12 -2.34 -4.59
CA TYR A 104 -2.41 -3.49 -4.08
C TYR A 104 -3.40 -4.43 -3.39
N TYR A 105 -3.29 -5.70 -3.65
CA TYR A 105 -4.05 -6.76 -3.00
C TYR A 105 -3.14 -7.94 -2.73
N PHE A 106 -3.18 -8.44 -1.51
CA PHE A 106 -2.48 -9.65 -1.09
C PHE A 106 -3.41 -10.49 -0.23
N THR A 107 -3.38 -11.81 -0.44
CA THR A 107 -4.06 -12.77 0.42
C THR A 107 -3.16 -13.97 0.67
N ASP A 108 -3.10 -14.42 1.90
CA ASP A 108 -2.49 -15.70 2.32
C ASP A 108 -3.56 -16.79 2.52
N TYR A 109 -4.74 -16.59 1.88
CA TYR A 109 -5.94 -17.45 1.96
C TYR A 109 -6.62 -17.49 3.34
N HIS A 110 -6.04 -16.84 4.35
CA HIS A 110 -6.60 -16.68 5.68
C HIS A 110 -6.85 -15.22 6.02
N ARG A 111 -6.08 -14.33 5.41
CA ARG A 111 -6.12 -12.89 5.60
C ARG A 111 -6.10 -12.19 4.26
N ILE A 112 -6.70 -11.01 4.26
CA ILE A 112 -6.76 -10.13 3.10
C ILE A 112 -6.17 -8.78 3.49
N THR A 113 -5.20 -8.34 2.69
CA THR A 113 -4.69 -6.96 2.75
C THR A 113 -4.95 -6.31 1.41
N GLY A 114 -5.62 -5.18 1.42
CA GLY A 114 -5.91 -4.37 0.23
C GLY A 114 -5.53 -2.92 0.46
N GLU A 115 -4.90 -2.29 -0.52
CA GLU A 115 -4.58 -0.87 -0.49
C GLU A 115 -4.98 -0.23 -1.81
N LEU A 116 -5.64 0.92 -1.73
CA LEU A 116 -5.99 1.75 -2.87
C LEU A 116 -5.54 3.17 -2.60
N GLU A 117 -4.58 3.62 -3.37
CA GLU A 117 -4.07 4.98 -3.31
C GLU A 117 -4.45 5.73 -4.59
N ASN A 118 -5.13 6.86 -4.45
CA ASN A 118 -5.47 7.76 -5.54
C ASN A 118 -4.84 9.12 -5.31
N THR A 119 -4.10 9.59 -6.29
CA THR A 119 -3.47 10.91 -6.27
C THR A 119 -3.94 11.72 -7.47
N PHE A 120 -4.57 12.84 -7.19
CA PHE A 120 -4.94 13.85 -8.19
C PHE A 120 -3.97 15.02 -8.08
N ASN A 121 -3.25 15.31 -9.16
CA ASN A 121 -2.40 16.48 -9.26
C ASN A 121 -3.08 17.49 -10.18
N LEU A 122 -3.26 18.70 -9.67
CA LEU A 122 -3.92 19.80 -10.33
C LEU A 122 -2.96 20.99 -10.40
N GLN A 123 -2.54 21.39 -11.58
CA GLN A 123 -1.74 22.60 -11.79
C GLN A 123 -2.67 23.75 -12.17
N ILE A 124 -2.99 24.61 -11.20
CA ILE A 124 -3.96 25.70 -11.37
C ILE A 124 -3.32 26.87 -12.14
N SER A 125 -2.04 27.13 -11.88
CA SER A 125 -1.27 28.17 -12.58
C SER A 125 0.19 27.77 -12.72
N ARG A 126 1.02 28.62 -13.33
CA ARG A 126 2.48 28.40 -13.41
C ARG A 126 3.14 28.33 -12.03
N PHE A 127 2.52 28.97 -11.05
CA PHE A 127 3.08 29.12 -9.70
C PHE A 127 2.37 28.27 -8.65
N PHE A 128 1.15 27.81 -8.92
CA PHE A 128 0.31 27.15 -7.93
C PHE A 128 -0.16 25.78 -8.40
N SER A 129 0.07 24.79 -7.56
CA SER A 129 -0.40 23.41 -7.76
C SER A 129 -1.08 22.87 -6.50
N THR A 130 -2.01 21.96 -6.69
CA THR A 130 -2.71 21.24 -5.61
C THR A 130 -2.59 19.75 -5.85
N ARG A 131 -2.41 19.01 -4.77
CA ARG A 131 -2.42 17.54 -4.78
C ARG A 131 -3.44 17.05 -3.76
N ILE A 132 -4.32 16.19 -4.22
CA ILE A 132 -5.27 15.46 -3.37
C ILE A 132 -4.84 14.01 -3.38
N ASN A 133 -4.58 13.47 -2.21
CA ASN A 133 -4.25 12.07 -2.01
C ASN A 133 -5.34 11.43 -1.16
N LEU A 134 -5.86 10.30 -1.63
CA LEU A 134 -6.81 9.44 -0.91
C LEU A 134 -6.20 8.05 -0.81
N HIS A 135 -5.93 7.60 0.39
CA HIS A 135 -5.39 6.28 0.68
C HIS A 135 -6.40 5.48 1.50
N LEU A 136 -6.85 4.38 0.93
CA LEU A 136 -7.73 3.40 1.57
C LEU A 136 -6.92 2.14 1.82
N ARG A 137 -6.95 1.64 3.05
CA ARG A 137 -6.31 0.40 3.44
C ARG A 137 -7.32 -0.50 4.13
N TYR A 138 -7.40 -1.72 3.69
CA TYR A 138 -8.15 -2.81 4.32
C TYR A 138 -7.17 -3.88 4.79
N ASP A 139 -7.28 -4.30 6.05
CA ASP A 139 -6.40 -5.32 6.62
C ASP A 139 -7.16 -6.05 7.73
N ASP A 140 -7.65 -7.25 7.46
CA ASP A 140 -8.38 -8.09 8.42
C ASP A 140 -7.47 -8.79 9.44
N GLY A 141 -6.16 -8.64 9.29
CA GLY A 141 -5.16 -9.13 10.24
C GLY A 141 -4.87 -8.17 11.40
N VAL A 142 -5.47 -6.96 11.40
CA VAL A 142 -5.27 -5.92 12.40
C VAL A 142 -6.58 -5.72 13.18
N ALA A 143 -6.49 -5.16 14.39
CA ALA A 143 -7.68 -4.79 15.15
C ALA A 143 -8.54 -3.80 14.34
N LYS A 144 -9.86 -3.95 14.42
CA LYS A 144 -10.81 -3.04 13.79
C LYS A 144 -10.60 -1.60 14.26
N ASN A 145 -10.87 -0.66 13.38
CA ASN A 145 -10.93 0.75 13.73
C ASN A 145 -12.14 1.00 14.64
N GLU A 146 -11.92 1.62 15.79
CA GLU A 146 -12.97 1.89 16.79
C GLU A 146 -14.04 2.86 16.25
N ASP A 147 -13.65 3.79 15.37
CA ASP A 147 -14.56 4.80 14.83
C ASP A 147 -15.62 4.23 13.87
N PHE A 148 -15.26 3.17 13.13
CA PHE A 148 -16.11 2.62 12.05
C PHE A 148 -16.46 1.15 12.24
N ASP A 149 -16.04 0.50 13.32
CA ASP A 149 -16.15 -0.96 13.56
C ASP A 149 -15.74 -1.78 12.31
N SER A 150 -14.72 -1.30 11.60
CA SER A 150 -14.28 -1.81 10.31
C SER A 150 -12.78 -2.00 10.27
N TYR A 151 -12.33 -2.94 9.45
CA TYR A 151 -10.91 -3.11 9.10
C TYR A 151 -10.42 -2.09 8.06
N LEU A 152 -11.30 -1.20 7.60
CA LEU A 152 -10.98 -0.16 6.64
C LEU A 152 -10.36 1.05 7.34
N GLN A 153 -9.22 1.49 6.84
CA GLN A 153 -8.54 2.71 7.24
C GLN A 153 -8.57 3.69 6.07
N ILE A 154 -8.96 4.93 6.35
CA ILE A 154 -9.04 6.00 5.35
C ILE A 154 -8.07 7.09 5.76
N ASN A 155 -7.22 7.52 4.83
CA ASN A 155 -6.31 8.63 5.03
C ASN A 155 -6.41 9.60 3.85
N GLU A 156 -6.70 10.85 4.14
CA GLU A 156 -6.85 11.90 3.17
C GLU A 156 -5.80 12.98 3.40
N LEU A 157 -5.14 13.41 2.33
CA LEU A 157 -4.15 14.47 2.39
C LEU A 157 -4.37 15.46 1.24
N LEU A 158 -4.58 16.72 1.61
CA LEU A 158 -4.62 17.84 0.68
C LEU A 158 -3.35 18.66 0.82
N SER A 159 -2.61 18.81 -0.27
CA SER A 159 -1.35 19.57 -0.30
C SER A 159 -1.41 20.69 -1.32
N PHE A 160 -0.84 21.84 -0.96
CA PHE A 160 -0.66 22.98 -1.84
C PHE A 160 0.82 23.21 -2.11
N GLY A 161 1.17 23.42 -3.36
CA GLY A 161 2.53 23.70 -3.78
C GLY A 161 2.62 25.08 -4.47
N PHE A 162 3.65 25.85 -4.11
CA PHE A 162 4.00 27.08 -4.78
C PHE A 162 5.36 26.91 -5.46
N ASN A 163 5.41 27.13 -6.78
CA ASN A 163 6.61 27.01 -7.59
C ASN A 163 6.96 28.37 -8.17
N TYR A 164 8.11 28.89 -7.84
CA TYR A 164 8.66 30.12 -8.41
C TYR A 164 9.99 29.81 -9.11
N LYS A 165 10.11 30.19 -10.39
CA LYS A 165 11.36 30.13 -11.13
C LYS A 165 11.78 31.56 -11.48
N TRP A 166 12.97 31.92 -11.11
CA TRP A 166 13.66 33.14 -11.53
C TRP A 166 14.12 33.01 -12.98
#